data_aeb772345af179c45f74dd3f76587508
#
_entry.id   aeb772345af179c45f74dd3f76587508
#
_cell.length_a   1.000
_cell.length_b   1.000
_cell.length_c   1.000
_cell.angle_alpha   90.00
_cell.angle_beta   90.00
_cell.angle_gamma   90.00
#
_symmetry.space_group_name_H-M   'P 1'
#
loop_
_entity.id
_entity.type
_entity.pdbx_description
1 polymer ?
#
loop_
_entity_poly.entity_id
_entity_poly.type
_entity_poly.pdbx_seq_one_letter_code
_entity_poly.pdbx_strand_id
1 'polypeptide(L)'
;MAFFQRVLSRQKSILHKYVLHYLVIALLAIALVGVSLFIVSANALNATLAQAEREKLALVANDLDAQFDAIQSVAYSISSNVYYQPAYLGRSRFYEIALVKDFANYKSYSPVMADYFLLYEGDEDVFYPGGKTPFALYIERIAGGDAQALYAAITAVRAASSLEPLEGGDFLFICPLRFLSAQEGSQPAWFCAYVPRDTLMQRVDFVSGGFESRIALQYGQEEPLAPDALRAGAFTISLVPAEQAEYSDVLRFRQMCVWLSVGIAVLLVAVSLTLAYASYRPIRR
;
A
#
# COMPACT_ATOMS: atom_id res chain seq x y z
N MET A 1 -47.31 57.17 -43.17
CA MET A 1 -47.30 56.07 -42.18
C MET A 1 -46.43 54.94 -42.59
N ALA A 2 -46.34 54.44 -43.80
CA ALA A 2 -45.57 53.31 -44.25
C ALA A 2 -44.01 53.41 -44.09
N PHE A 3 -43.48 54.64 -44.21
CA PHE A 3 -42.07 54.93 -44.04
C PHE A 3 -41.55 54.71 -42.59
N PHE A 4 -42.33 55.19 -41.61
CA PHE A 4 -42.04 55.04 -40.17
C PHE A 4 -42.10 53.61 -39.73
N GLN A 5 -43.02 52.82 -40.21
CA GLN A 5 -43.06 51.33 -39.89
C GLN A 5 -41.87 50.58 -40.46
N ARG A 6 -41.34 50.92 -41.64
CA ARG A 6 -40.13 50.30 -42.18
C ARG A 6 -38.86 50.67 -41.40
N VAL A 7 -38.77 51.94 -40.94
CA VAL A 7 -37.62 52.34 -40.10
C VAL A 7 -37.63 51.64 -38.75
N LEU A 8 -38.79 51.52 -38.09
CA LEU A 8 -38.96 50.83 -36.81
C LEU A 8 -38.70 49.29 -36.94
N SER A 9 -39.14 48.67 -38.02
CA SER A 9 -38.85 47.23 -38.24
C SER A 9 -37.38 46.98 -38.53
N ARG A 10 -36.68 47.92 -39.20
CA ARG A 10 -35.24 47.84 -39.45
C ARG A 10 -34.42 48.03 -38.18
N GLN A 11 -34.82 48.94 -37.28
CA GLN A 11 -34.17 49.12 -35.97
C GLN A 11 -34.37 47.92 -35.04
N LYS A 12 -35.55 47.31 -34.99
CA LYS A 12 -35.78 46.05 -34.26
C LYS A 12 -34.92 44.91 -34.77
N SER A 13 -34.73 44.79 -36.08
CA SER A 13 -33.87 43.77 -36.67
C SER A 13 -32.40 43.96 -36.32
N ILE A 14 -31.92 45.21 -36.25
CA ILE A 14 -30.52 45.50 -35.87
C ILE A 14 -30.29 45.23 -34.39
N LEU A 15 -31.19 45.66 -33.51
CA LEU A 15 -31.09 45.38 -32.08
C LEU A 15 -31.08 43.88 -31.76
N HIS A 16 -31.93 43.12 -32.43
CA HIS A 16 -31.99 41.65 -32.26
C HIS A 16 -30.69 40.98 -32.68
N LYS A 17 -30.00 41.47 -33.70
CA LYS A 17 -28.71 40.97 -34.14
C LYS A 17 -27.60 41.22 -33.12
N TYR A 18 -27.56 42.41 -32.52
CA TYR A 18 -26.57 42.73 -31.52
C TYR A 18 -26.79 41.92 -30.23
N VAL A 19 -28.04 41.83 -29.76
CA VAL A 19 -28.37 41.01 -28.58
C VAL A 19 -27.97 39.55 -28.78
N LEU A 20 -28.24 38.98 -29.98
CA LEU A 20 -27.90 37.62 -30.28
C LEU A 20 -26.37 37.40 -30.33
N HIS A 21 -25.64 38.40 -30.89
CA HIS A 21 -24.15 38.33 -30.92
C HIS A 21 -23.53 38.34 -29.52
N TYR A 22 -24.02 39.22 -28.64
CA TYR A 22 -23.58 39.26 -27.24
C TYR A 22 -23.94 37.99 -26.46
N LEU A 23 -25.11 37.40 -26.74
CA LEU A 23 -25.53 36.16 -26.12
C LEU A 23 -24.61 34.96 -26.55
N VAL A 24 -24.21 34.89 -27.81
CA VAL A 24 -23.28 33.89 -28.30
C VAL A 24 -21.90 34.07 -27.65
N ILE A 25 -21.38 35.28 -27.58
CA ILE A 25 -20.10 35.57 -26.92
C ILE A 25 -20.16 35.21 -25.43
N ALA A 26 -21.24 35.54 -24.74
CA ALA A 26 -21.43 35.21 -23.33
C ALA A 26 -21.48 33.68 -23.10
N LEU A 27 -22.20 32.93 -23.92
CA LEU A 27 -22.25 31.47 -23.89
C LEU A 27 -20.88 30.84 -24.14
N LEU A 28 -20.10 31.39 -25.08
CA LEU A 28 -18.76 30.92 -25.40
C LEU A 28 -17.80 31.18 -24.23
N ALA A 29 -17.90 32.31 -23.55
CA ALA A 29 -17.12 32.62 -22.37
C ALA A 29 -17.47 31.69 -21.19
N ILE A 30 -18.76 31.42 -20.95
CA ILE A 30 -19.22 30.49 -19.90
C ILE A 30 -18.71 29.06 -20.21
N ALA A 31 -18.77 28.60 -21.45
CA ALA A 31 -18.27 27.32 -21.84
C ALA A 31 -16.76 27.20 -21.62
N LEU A 32 -15.96 28.19 -21.96
CA LEU A 32 -14.52 28.26 -21.76
C LEU A 32 -14.15 28.20 -20.26
N VAL A 33 -14.86 28.99 -19.44
CA VAL A 33 -14.65 28.97 -17.99
C VAL A 33 -15.03 27.60 -17.39
N GLY A 34 -16.14 27.02 -17.82
CA GLY A 34 -16.58 25.70 -17.38
C GLY A 34 -15.57 24.59 -17.69
N VAL A 35 -15.03 24.57 -18.93
CA VAL A 35 -13.98 23.63 -19.34
C VAL A 35 -12.72 23.82 -18.51
N SER A 36 -12.28 25.05 -18.31
CA SER A 36 -11.08 25.35 -17.52
C SER A 36 -11.22 24.89 -16.06
N LEU A 37 -12.36 25.18 -15.41
CA LEU A 37 -12.65 24.73 -14.05
C LEU A 37 -12.71 23.22 -13.96
N PHE A 38 -13.29 22.54 -14.96
CA PHE A 38 -13.33 21.08 -14.99
C PHE A 38 -11.92 20.46 -15.07
N ILE A 39 -11.05 20.99 -15.94
CA ILE A 39 -9.67 20.51 -16.08
C ILE A 39 -8.89 20.68 -14.76
N VAL A 40 -9.01 21.86 -14.14
CA VAL A 40 -8.34 22.15 -12.85
C VAL A 40 -8.87 21.23 -11.74
N SER A 41 -10.19 21.04 -11.67
CA SER A 41 -10.82 20.15 -10.67
C SER A 41 -10.41 18.69 -10.86
N ALA A 42 -10.36 18.19 -12.11
CA ALA A 42 -9.94 16.83 -12.40
C ALA A 42 -8.47 16.60 -12.03
N ASN A 43 -7.59 17.56 -12.34
CA ASN A 43 -6.17 17.46 -11.97
C ASN A 43 -5.97 17.52 -10.44
N ALA A 44 -6.72 18.36 -9.74
CA ALA A 44 -6.69 18.45 -8.28
C ALA A 44 -7.17 17.15 -7.63
N LEU A 45 -8.23 16.53 -8.18
CA LEU A 45 -8.74 15.24 -7.69
C LEU A 45 -7.70 14.13 -7.89
N ASN A 46 -7.10 14.04 -9.06
CA ASN A 46 -6.06 13.03 -9.33
C ASN A 46 -4.84 13.21 -8.41
N ALA A 47 -4.43 14.45 -8.15
CA ALA A 47 -3.34 14.73 -7.22
C ALA A 47 -3.67 14.31 -5.78
N THR A 48 -4.91 14.58 -5.33
CA THR A 48 -5.38 14.18 -3.98
C THR A 48 -5.49 12.67 -3.84
N LEU A 49 -5.94 11.96 -4.88
CA LEU A 49 -5.99 10.50 -4.90
C LEU A 49 -4.58 9.89 -4.82
N ALA A 50 -3.66 10.36 -5.65
CA ALA A 50 -2.27 9.90 -5.64
C ALA A 50 -1.58 10.16 -4.28
N GLN A 51 -1.88 11.30 -3.64
CA GLN A 51 -1.38 11.58 -2.30
C GLN A 51 -1.98 10.65 -1.25
N ALA A 52 -3.28 10.39 -1.29
CA ALA A 52 -3.95 9.47 -0.38
C ALA A 52 -3.42 8.02 -0.51
N GLU A 53 -3.12 7.60 -1.74
CA GLU A 53 -2.49 6.29 -2.01
C GLU A 53 -1.09 6.20 -1.40
N ARG A 54 -0.27 7.25 -1.56
CA ARG A 54 1.08 7.31 -0.94
C ARG A 54 1.02 7.31 0.59
N GLU A 55 0.10 8.05 1.17
CA GLU A 55 -0.10 8.08 2.62
C GLU A 55 -0.50 6.70 3.16
N LYS A 56 -1.32 5.95 2.43
CA LYS A 56 -1.70 4.58 2.79
C LYS A 56 -0.53 3.60 2.67
N LEU A 57 0.27 3.69 1.60
CA LEU A 57 1.49 2.88 1.51
C LEU A 57 2.43 3.15 2.67
N ALA A 58 2.63 4.42 3.02
CA ALA A 58 3.46 4.79 4.16
C ALA A 58 2.90 4.25 5.48
N LEU A 59 1.56 4.25 5.65
CA LEU A 59 0.92 3.69 6.84
C LEU A 59 1.17 2.18 6.95
N VAL A 60 1.01 1.44 5.85
CA VAL A 60 1.29 0.00 5.81
C VAL A 60 2.76 -0.29 6.06
N ALA A 61 3.68 0.47 5.44
CA ALA A 61 5.12 0.31 5.66
C ALA A 61 5.49 0.51 7.13
N ASN A 62 5.00 1.59 7.74
CA ASN A 62 5.24 1.88 9.16
C ASN A 62 4.63 0.83 10.09
N ASP A 63 3.45 0.30 9.77
CA ASP A 63 2.83 -0.77 10.57
C ASP A 63 3.66 -2.05 10.48
N LEU A 64 4.10 -2.45 9.30
CA LEU A 64 4.94 -3.64 9.14
C LEU A 64 6.27 -3.50 9.89
N ASP A 65 6.95 -2.36 9.78
CA ASP A 65 8.16 -2.08 10.56
C ASP A 65 7.88 -2.19 12.05
N ALA A 66 6.79 -1.63 12.54
CA ALA A 66 6.40 -1.73 13.95
C ALA A 66 6.11 -3.19 14.39
N GLN A 67 5.56 -4.04 13.49
CA GLN A 67 5.36 -5.46 13.82
C GLN A 67 6.70 -6.21 13.94
N PHE A 68 7.66 -5.96 13.05
CA PHE A 68 8.99 -6.57 13.15
C PHE A 68 9.79 -6.04 14.32
N ASP A 69 9.69 -4.76 14.64
CA ASP A 69 10.28 -4.15 15.84
C ASP A 69 9.70 -4.77 17.11
N ALA A 70 8.40 -5.07 17.14
CA ALA A 70 7.77 -5.76 18.25
C ALA A 70 8.33 -7.19 18.43
N ILE A 71 8.53 -7.94 17.33
CA ILE A 71 9.17 -9.26 17.36
C ILE A 71 10.62 -9.15 17.87
N GLN A 72 11.36 -8.16 17.42
CA GLN A 72 12.73 -7.91 17.88
C GLN A 72 12.77 -7.53 19.38
N SER A 73 11.78 -6.80 19.87
CA SER A 73 11.64 -6.44 21.27
C SER A 73 11.41 -7.68 22.15
N VAL A 74 10.71 -8.71 21.65
CA VAL A 74 10.59 -10.01 22.33
C VAL A 74 11.97 -10.66 22.46
N ALA A 75 12.77 -10.71 21.38
CA ALA A 75 14.11 -11.25 21.41
C ALA A 75 15.01 -10.51 22.43
N TYR A 76 14.90 -9.17 22.48
CA TYR A 76 15.60 -8.38 23.49
C TYR A 76 15.15 -8.71 24.91
N SER A 77 13.85 -8.86 25.16
CA SER A 77 13.30 -9.25 26.46
C SER A 77 13.82 -10.62 26.91
N ILE A 78 13.88 -11.58 25.98
CA ILE A 78 14.47 -12.91 26.21
C ILE A 78 15.95 -12.79 26.55
N SER A 79 16.71 -12.01 25.78
CA SER A 79 18.17 -11.82 25.99
C SER A 79 18.49 -11.22 27.37
N SER A 80 17.63 -10.40 27.91
CA SER A 80 17.80 -9.75 29.22
C SER A 80 17.36 -10.62 30.40
N ASN A 81 16.60 -11.69 30.14
CA ASN A 81 16.06 -12.54 31.19
C ASN A 81 17.01 -13.72 31.47
N VAL A 82 17.47 -13.81 32.71
CA VAL A 82 18.41 -14.83 33.22
C VAL A 82 17.92 -16.26 33.00
N TYR A 83 16.60 -16.49 33.08
CA TYR A 83 16.04 -17.85 32.92
C TYR A 83 16.21 -18.46 31.55
N TYR A 84 16.48 -17.64 30.52
CA TYR A 84 16.72 -18.09 29.15
C TYR A 84 18.21 -18.37 28.86
N GLN A 85 19.10 -18.17 29.81
CA GLN A 85 20.52 -18.42 29.61
C GLN A 85 20.81 -19.91 29.62
N PRO A 86 21.63 -20.43 28.67
CA PRO A 86 21.98 -21.84 28.61
C PRO A 86 22.53 -22.40 29.93
N ALA A 87 23.29 -21.58 30.65
CA ALA A 87 23.88 -21.96 31.94
C ALA A 87 22.85 -22.32 33.04
N TYR A 88 21.62 -21.87 32.93
CA TYR A 88 20.57 -22.17 33.88
C TYR A 88 19.66 -23.32 33.43
N LEU A 89 19.43 -23.46 32.13
CA LEU A 89 18.54 -24.51 31.58
C LEU A 89 19.04 -25.93 31.87
N GLY A 90 20.33 -26.18 31.81
CA GLY A 90 20.89 -27.47 32.14
C GLY A 90 20.94 -27.85 33.62
N ARG A 91 20.61 -26.89 34.54
CA ARG A 91 20.73 -27.11 35.98
C ARG A 91 19.51 -27.75 36.62
N SER A 92 18.31 -27.49 36.13
CA SER A 92 17.09 -27.99 36.75
C SER A 92 15.89 -27.90 35.79
N ARG A 93 15.08 -28.95 35.77
CA ARG A 93 13.81 -29.00 35.05
C ARG A 93 12.84 -27.86 35.45
N PHE A 94 13.03 -27.29 36.62
CA PHE A 94 12.25 -26.14 37.08
C PHE A 94 12.45 -24.92 36.15
N TYR A 95 13.68 -24.65 35.73
CA TYR A 95 13.98 -23.53 34.83
C TYR A 95 13.40 -23.75 33.42
N GLU A 96 13.39 -24.97 32.92
CA GLU A 96 12.74 -25.29 31.63
C GLU A 96 11.23 -25.05 31.67
N ILE A 97 10.57 -25.46 32.76
CA ILE A 97 9.12 -25.23 32.97
C ILE A 97 8.83 -23.74 33.09
N ALA A 98 9.65 -23.01 33.87
CA ALA A 98 9.50 -21.56 34.03
C ALA A 98 9.67 -20.82 32.71
N LEU A 99 10.68 -21.23 31.91
CA LEU A 99 10.91 -20.71 30.57
C LEU A 99 9.69 -20.91 29.68
N VAL A 100 9.18 -22.13 29.54
CA VAL A 100 8.03 -22.44 28.67
C VAL A 100 6.80 -21.65 29.09
N LYS A 101 6.56 -21.52 30.40
CA LYS A 101 5.43 -20.75 30.93
C LYS A 101 5.55 -19.25 30.62
N ASP A 102 6.73 -18.67 30.78
CA ASP A 102 7.00 -17.27 30.47
C ASP A 102 6.95 -17.03 28.95
N PHE A 103 7.52 -17.96 28.19
CA PHE A 103 7.59 -17.92 26.73
C PHE A 103 6.22 -17.84 26.08
N ALA A 104 5.20 -18.51 26.64
CA ALA A 104 3.83 -18.46 26.13
C ALA A 104 3.20 -17.05 26.18
N ASN A 105 3.71 -16.14 27.00
CA ASN A 105 3.19 -14.78 27.13
C ASN A 105 3.54 -13.90 25.92
N TYR A 106 4.56 -14.25 25.14
CA TYR A 106 5.01 -13.41 24.01
C TYR A 106 4.11 -13.49 22.77
N LYS A 107 3.17 -14.42 22.72
CA LYS A 107 2.26 -14.59 21.57
C LYS A 107 1.46 -13.34 21.23
N SER A 108 1.18 -12.48 22.19
CA SER A 108 0.37 -11.27 22.01
C SER A 108 1.15 -10.04 21.55
N TYR A 109 2.48 -10.13 21.41
CA TYR A 109 3.32 -8.96 21.10
C TYR A 109 3.21 -8.51 19.64
N SER A 110 3.01 -9.45 18.72
CA SER A 110 2.83 -9.11 17.32
C SER A 110 1.77 -10.01 16.69
N PRO A 111 0.72 -9.45 16.07
CA PRO A 111 -0.32 -10.23 15.39
C PRO A 111 0.16 -10.96 14.14
N VAL A 112 1.29 -10.57 13.57
CA VAL A 112 1.86 -11.27 12.39
C VAL A 112 2.70 -12.49 12.79
N MET A 113 3.05 -12.64 14.07
CA MET A 113 3.80 -13.77 14.61
C MET A 113 2.82 -14.91 14.96
N ALA A 114 2.70 -15.91 14.08
CA ALA A 114 1.78 -17.02 14.30
C ALA A 114 2.32 -18.05 15.28
N ASP A 115 3.62 -18.39 15.20
CA ASP A 115 4.32 -19.28 16.10
C ASP A 115 5.76 -18.81 16.29
N TYR A 116 6.46 -19.31 17.31
CA TYR A 116 7.83 -18.93 17.60
C TYR A 116 8.53 -19.93 18.46
N PHE A 117 9.85 -19.98 18.38
CA PHE A 117 10.68 -20.91 19.12
C PHE A 117 12.05 -20.33 19.47
N LEU A 118 12.70 -20.97 20.42
CA LEU A 118 14.03 -20.66 20.88
C LEU A 118 14.94 -21.87 20.59
N LEU A 119 16.02 -21.60 19.85
CA LEU A 119 17.03 -22.61 19.49
C LEU A 119 18.35 -22.25 20.15
N TYR A 120 19.02 -23.24 20.74
CA TYR A 120 20.40 -23.12 21.23
C TYR A 120 21.36 -23.89 20.31
N GLU A 121 22.56 -23.35 20.10
CA GLU A 121 23.54 -23.99 19.21
C GLU A 121 23.95 -25.39 19.75
N GLY A 122 23.84 -26.39 18.90
CA GLY A 122 24.20 -27.75 19.27
C GLY A 122 23.11 -28.54 19.99
N ASP A 123 21.98 -27.91 20.35
CA ASP A 123 20.81 -28.63 20.87
C ASP A 123 19.99 -29.20 19.71
N GLU A 124 19.53 -30.45 19.86
CA GLU A 124 18.62 -31.10 18.92
C GLU A 124 17.17 -30.65 19.12
N ASP A 125 16.87 -30.05 20.27
CA ASP A 125 15.54 -29.64 20.69
C ASP A 125 15.37 -28.13 20.65
N VAL A 126 14.11 -27.70 20.44
CA VAL A 126 13.68 -26.30 20.54
C VAL A 126 12.66 -26.11 21.65
N PHE A 127 12.70 -24.94 22.27
CA PHE A 127 11.65 -24.49 23.19
C PHE A 127 10.62 -23.67 22.43
N TYR A 128 9.35 -23.98 22.61
CA TYR A 128 8.23 -23.26 22.04
C TYR A 128 7.13 -23.06 23.11
N PRO A 129 6.09 -22.28 22.89
CA PRO A 129 5.04 -22.01 23.89
C PRO A 129 4.35 -23.26 24.45
N GLY A 130 4.37 -24.37 23.71
CA GLY A 130 3.76 -25.64 24.14
C GLY A 130 4.73 -26.59 24.86
N GLY A 131 6.02 -26.25 24.96
CA GLY A 131 6.99 -27.12 25.62
C GLY A 131 8.35 -27.19 24.92
N LYS A 132 8.94 -28.39 24.92
CA LYS A 132 10.20 -28.71 24.28
C LYS A 132 10.00 -29.87 23.31
N THR A 133 10.58 -29.79 22.11
CA THR A 133 10.43 -30.83 21.07
C THR A 133 11.64 -30.82 20.14
N PRO A 134 11.97 -31.96 19.49
CA PRO A 134 13.03 -32.01 18.48
C PRO A 134 12.78 -30.97 17.37
N PHE A 135 13.84 -30.25 16.99
CA PHE A 135 13.80 -29.20 15.97
C PHE A 135 13.18 -29.68 14.66
N ALA A 136 13.59 -30.87 14.18
CA ALA A 136 13.10 -31.43 12.92
C ALA A 136 11.56 -31.63 12.94
N LEU A 137 11.02 -32.19 14.04
CA LEU A 137 9.57 -32.38 14.19
C LEU A 137 8.81 -31.05 14.30
N TYR A 138 9.44 -30.05 14.94
CA TYR A 138 8.83 -28.73 15.04
C TYR A 138 8.72 -28.06 13.69
N ILE A 139 9.80 -28.08 12.90
CA ILE A 139 9.83 -27.48 11.56
C ILE A 139 8.89 -28.19 10.58
N GLU A 140 8.83 -29.51 10.61
CA GLU A 140 7.87 -30.28 9.81
C GLU A 140 6.42 -29.83 10.07
N ARG A 141 6.10 -29.53 11.34
CA ARG A 141 4.76 -29.09 11.75
C ARG A 141 4.41 -27.68 11.28
N ILE A 142 5.35 -26.71 11.32
CA ILE A 142 5.04 -25.30 11.10
C ILE A 142 5.32 -24.81 9.68
N ALA A 143 6.38 -25.33 9.05
CA ALA A 143 6.88 -24.79 7.79
C ALA A 143 6.98 -25.84 6.68
N GLY A 144 7.07 -27.12 7.03
CA GLY A 144 7.51 -28.14 6.07
C GLY A 144 8.96 -27.92 5.65
N GLY A 145 9.45 -28.68 4.70
CA GLY A 145 10.78 -28.47 4.12
C GLY A 145 11.94 -29.12 4.88
N ASP A 146 13.17 -28.80 4.43
CA ASP A 146 14.39 -29.40 4.95
C ASP A 146 14.83 -28.72 6.27
N ALA A 147 14.60 -29.43 7.39
CA ALA A 147 15.00 -28.96 8.72
C ALA A 147 16.52 -28.74 8.83
N GLN A 148 17.36 -29.52 8.11
CA GLN A 148 18.80 -29.37 8.18
C GLN A 148 19.27 -28.11 7.47
N ALA A 149 18.71 -27.80 6.30
CA ALA A 149 18.99 -26.59 5.58
C ALA A 149 18.56 -25.35 6.39
N LEU A 150 17.38 -25.42 7.03
CA LEU A 150 16.88 -24.33 7.85
C LEU A 150 17.71 -24.13 9.12
N TYR A 151 18.16 -25.21 9.78
CA TYR A 151 19.09 -25.11 10.90
C TYR A 151 20.39 -24.40 10.51
N ALA A 152 20.95 -24.75 9.35
CA ALA A 152 22.15 -24.09 8.84
C ALA A 152 21.92 -22.61 8.56
N ALA A 153 20.78 -22.24 7.98
CA ALA A 153 20.40 -20.85 7.72
C ALA A 153 20.26 -20.07 9.05
N ILE A 154 19.56 -20.60 10.05
CA ILE A 154 19.41 -19.97 11.36
C ILE A 154 20.77 -19.75 12.02
N THR A 155 21.61 -20.75 12.06
CA THR A 155 22.92 -20.69 12.72
C THR A 155 23.93 -19.81 11.99
N ALA A 156 23.72 -19.51 10.71
CA ALA A 156 24.52 -18.55 9.96
C ALA A 156 24.25 -17.09 10.38
N VAL A 157 23.07 -16.78 10.94
CA VAL A 157 22.71 -15.45 11.41
C VAL A 157 23.39 -15.17 12.75
N ARG A 158 24.46 -14.35 12.76
CA ARG A 158 25.28 -14.12 13.97
C ARG A 158 25.19 -12.70 14.54
N ALA A 159 24.88 -11.70 13.75
CA ALA A 159 25.04 -10.31 14.15
C ALA A 159 23.76 -9.51 14.20
N ALA A 160 22.98 -9.52 13.14
CA ALA A 160 21.73 -8.79 13.00
C ALA A 160 20.58 -9.77 12.76
N SER A 161 19.35 -9.35 13.06
CA SER A 161 18.15 -10.11 12.69
C SER A 161 18.05 -10.24 11.17
N SER A 162 17.58 -11.41 10.73
CA SER A 162 17.34 -11.72 9.31
C SER A 162 15.92 -12.24 9.14
N LEU A 163 15.36 -12.02 7.97
CA LEU A 163 14.09 -12.60 7.55
C LEU A 163 14.42 -13.60 6.43
N GLU A 164 14.10 -14.87 6.63
CA GLU A 164 14.39 -15.93 5.66
C GLU A 164 13.09 -16.42 5.04
N PRO A 165 13.00 -16.49 3.70
CA PRO A 165 11.85 -17.05 3.03
C PRO A 165 11.82 -18.57 3.21
N LEU A 166 10.62 -19.11 3.48
CA LEU A 166 10.36 -20.53 3.59
C LEU A 166 9.69 -21.08 2.32
N GLU A 167 9.72 -22.39 2.17
CA GLU A 167 8.94 -23.08 1.15
C GLU A 167 7.45 -22.76 1.34
N GLY A 168 6.74 -22.34 0.26
CA GLY A 168 5.35 -21.91 0.37
C GLY A 168 5.14 -20.39 0.44
N GLY A 169 6.21 -19.61 0.60
CA GLY A 169 6.17 -18.14 0.61
C GLY A 169 5.94 -17.51 1.98
N ASP A 170 5.97 -18.31 3.03
CA ASP A 170 6.02 -17.87 4.42
C ASP A 170 7.42 -17.37 4.80
N PHE A 171 7.56 -16.80 5.98
CA PHE A 171 8.81 -16.21 6.43
C PHE A 171 9.19 -16.69 7.82
N LEU A 172 10.49 -16.81 8.06
CA LEU A 172 11.06 -17.00 9.38
C LEU A 172 11.90 -15.78 9.75
N PHE A 173 11.50 -15.08 10.79
CA PHE A 173 12.25 -13.96 11.35
C PHE A 173 13.22 -14.53 12.39
N ILE A 174 14.53 -14.35 12.18
CA ILE A 174 15.60 -14.91 12.99
C ILE A 174 16.31 -13.79 13.74
N CYS A 175 16.31 -13.84 15.07
CA CYS A 175 17.01 -12.91 15.93
C CYS A 175 18.10 -13.64 16.72
N PRO A 176 19.39 -13.34 16.51
CA PRO A 176 20.45 -13.86 17.36
C PRO A 176 20.36 -13.23 18.76
N LEU A 177 20.37 -14.07 19.80
CA LEU A 177 20.26 -13.63 21.18
C LEU A 177 21.65 -13.34 21.76
N ARG A 178 21.78 -12.18 22.40
CA ARG A 178 22.99 -11.78 23.13
C ARG A 178 22.65 -11.64 24.59
N PHE A 179 22.92 -12.65 25.38
CA PHE A 179 22.65 -12.61 26.83
C PHE A 179 23.61 -11.63 27.53
N LEU A 180 23.05 -10.69 28.30
CA LEU A 180 23.80 -9.62 28.94
C LEU A 180 24.81 -10.10 29.98
N SER A 181 24.62 -11.28 30.57
CA SER A 181 25.47 -11.90 31.57
C SER A 181 26.25 -13.10 31.06
N ALA A 182 26.33 -13.27 29.73
CA ALA A 182 27.07 -14.36 29.13
C ALA A 182 28.56 -14.24 29.42
N GLN A 183 29.14 -15.24 30.07
CA GLN A 183 30.59 -15.39 30.18
C GLN A 183 31.17 -15.69 28.80
N GLU A 184 32.46 -15.37 28.57
CA GLU A 184 33.15 -15.77 27.37
C GLU A 184 33.00 -17.28 27.14
N GLY A 185 32.42 -17.68 25.97
CA GLY A 185 32.11 -19.08 25.64
C GLY A 185 30.67 -19.51 25.92
N SER A 186 29.73 -18.58 26.18
CA SER A 186 28.33 -18.95 26.26
C SER A 186 27.81 -19.46 24.92
N GLN A 187 26.99 -20.50 24.97
CA GLN A 187 26.34 -21.13 23.82
C GLN A 187 25.48 -20.10 23.09
N PRO A 188 25.65 -19.87 21.76
CA PRO A 188 24.78 -19.03 20.98
C PRO A 188 23.34 -19.53 20.99
N ALA A 189 22.40 -18.60 20.87
CA ALA A 189 20.98 -18.92 20.78
C ALA A 189 20.26 -17.96 19.83
N TRP A 190 19.15 -18.41 19.28
CA TRP A 190 18.31 -17.66 18.37
C TRP A 190 16.86 -17.71 18.79
N PHE A 191 16.23 -16.57 18.77
CA PHE A 191 14.78 -16.46 18.79
C PHE A 191 14.29 -16.43 17.33
N CYS A 192 13.40 -17.36 16.99
CA CYS A 192 12.85 -17.49 15.65
C CYS A 192 11.33 -17.31 15.71
N ALA A 193 10.79 -16.44 14.88
CA ALA A 193 9.36 -16.18 14.77
C ALA A 193 8.85 -16.55 13.37
N TYR A 194 7.86 -17.42 13.32
CA TYR A 194 7.19 -17.83 12.09
C TYR A 194 6.11 -16.83 11.71
N VAL A 195 6.21 -16.29 10.51
CA VAL A 195 5.32 -15.26 9.95
C VAL A 195 4.68 -15.79 8.68
N PRO A 196 3.45 -16.34 8.75
CA PRO A 196 2.74 -16.79 7.57
C PRO A 196 2.43 -15.63 6.64
N ARG A 197 2.59 -15.85 5.35
CA ARG A 197 2.27 -14.87 4.32
C ARG A 197 0.82 -14.40 4.41
N ASP A 198 -0.10 -15.32 4.65
CA ASP A 198 -1.53 -14.99 4.74
C ASP A 198 -1.82 -14.05 5.91
N THR A 199 -1.19 -14.28 7.07
CA THR A 199 -1.33 -13.41 8.24
C THR A 199 -0.77 -12.02 7.96
N LEU A 200 0.37 -11.95 7.28
CA LEU A 200 0.99 -10.71 6.86
C LEU A 200 0.07 -9.94 5.89
N MET A 201 -0.48 -10.63 4.89
CA MET A 201 -1.41 -10.03 3.92
C MET A 201 -2.72 -9.57 4.58
N GLN A 202 -3.28 -10.35 5.50
CA GLN A 202 -4.45 -9.94 6.28
C GLN A 202 -4.17 -8.66 7.08
N ARG A 203 -2.96 -8.54 7.64
CA ARG A 203 -2.56 -7.32 8.36
C ARG A 203 -2.47 -6.13 7.43
N VAL A 204 -1.87 -6.30 6.25
CA VAL A 204 -1.80 -5.28 5.20
C VAL A 204 -3.19 -4.83 4.78
N ASP A 205 -4.10 -5.77 4.52
CA ASP A 205 -5.49 -5.47 4.13
C ASP A 205 -6.23 -4.72 5.25
N PHE A 206 -6.03 -5.13 6.50
CA PHE A 206 -6.62 -4.46 7.65
C PHE A 206 -6.15 -3.01 7.78
N VAL A 207 -4.84 -2.75 7.66
CA VAL A 207 -4.26 -1.41 7.79
C VAL A 207 -4.61 -0.53 6.60
N SER A 208 -4.65 -1.10 5.40
CA SER A 208 -5.05 -0.37 4.19
C SER A 208 -6.54 -0.02 4.15
N GLY A 209 -7.35 -0.61 5.04
CA GLY A 209 -8.78 -0.33 5.15
C GLY A 209 -9.62 -0.95 4.04
N GLY A 210 -9.20 -2.09 3.47
CA GLY A 210 -9.92 -2.78 2.39
C GLY A 210 -10.01 -1.95 1.11
N PHE A 211 -9.03 -1.10 0.86
CA PHE A 211 -8.99 -0.29 -0.36
C PHE A 211 -8.80 -1.22 -1.56
N GLU A 212 -9.53 -0.93 -2.64
CA GLU A 212 -9.54 -1.68 -3.90
C GLU A 212 -8.18 -1.78 -4.60
N SER A 213 -7.19 -0.99 -4.17
CA SER A 213 -5.80 -1.09 -4.63
C SER A 213 -5.14 -2.31 -4.00
N ARG A 214 -4.79 -3.28 -4.80
CA ARG A 214 -4.00 -4.43 -4.34
C ARG A 214 -2.60 -3.97 -3.97
N ILE A 215 -2.22 -4.16 -2.73
CA ILE A 215 -0.86 -3.93 -2.27
C ILE A 215 -0.05 -5.20 -2.59
N ALA A 216 1.02 -5.05 -3.36
CA ALA A 216 1.98 -6.11 -3.59
C ALA A 216 3.13 -5.99 -2.60
N LEU A 217 3.41 -7.09 -1.92
CA LEU A 217 4.59 -7.26 -1.09
C LEU A 217 5.61 -8.08 -1.86
N GLN A 218 6.78 -7.50 -2.09
CA GLN A 218 7.95 -8.19 -2.63
C GLN A 218 9.00 -8.33 -1.55
N TYR A 219 9.58 -9.54 -1.43
CA TYR A 219 10.70 -9.79 -0.56
C TYR A 219 12.02 -9.64 -1.32
N GLY A 220 13.01 -8.98 -0.69
CA GLY A 220 14.34 -8.84 -1.25
C GLY A 220 14.60 -7.54 -2.00
N GLN A 221 15.70 -7.52 -2.76
CA GLN A 221 16.17 -6.34 -3.51
C GLN A 221 15.74 -6.35 -4.98
N GLU A 222 14.68 -7.02 -5.33
CA GLU A 222 14.13 -6.96 -6.69
C GLU A 222 13.77 -5.50 -7.06
N GLU A 223 13.90 -5.18 -8.35
CA GLU A 223 13.50 -3.87 -8.86
C GLU A 223 12.03 -3.59 -8.49
N PRO A 224 11.72 -2.41 -7.93
CA PRO A 224 10.37 -2.10 -7.52
C PRO A 224 9.43 -2.15 -8.73
N LEU A 225 8.33 -2.88 -8.61
CA LEU A 225 7.28 -3.01 -9.63
C LEU A 225 6.64 -1.66 -10.01
N ALA A 226 6.78 -0.65 -9.17
CA ALA A 226 6.22 0.68 -9.39
C ALA A 226 7.19 1.77 -8.90
N PRO A 227 7.19 2.96 -9.55
CA PRO A 227 8.05 4.08 -9.18
C PRO A 227 7.77 4.64 -7.78
N ASP A 228 6.58 4.37 -7.22
CA ASP A 228 6.14 4.83 -5.90
C ASP A 228 6.28 3.76 -4.81
N ALA A 229 7.08 2.70 -5.05
CA ALA A 229 7.30 1.62 -4.09
C ALA A 229 8.03 2.13 -2.84
N LEU A 230 7.58 1.70 -1.66
CA LEU A 230 8.19 1.98 -0.37
C LEU A 230 8.86 0.73 0.20
N ARG A 231 9.95 0.92 0.93
CA ARG A 231 10.61 -0.14 1.68
C ARG A 231 10.13 -0.16 3.12
N ALA A 232 9.82 -1.38 3.60
CA ALA A 232 9.54 -1.67 4.99
C ALA A 232 10.41 -2.88 5.40
N GLY A 233 11.50 -2.64 6.11
CA GLY A 233 12.47 -3.67 6.45
C GLY A 233 13.01 -4.41 5.21
N ALA A 234 12.75 -5.72 5.15
CA ALA A 234 13.11 -6.60 4.03
C ALA A 234 12.10 -6.61 2.86
N PHE A 235 10.97 -5.90 3.00
CA PHE A 235 9.92 -5.87 2.00
C PHE A 235 9.94 -4.60 1.17
N THR A 236 9.61 -4.74 -0.10
CA THR A 236 9.24 -3.65 -0.98
C THR A 236 7.73 -3.68 -1.16
N ILE A 237 7.05 -2.59 -0.81
CA ILE A 237 5.61 -2.44 -0.86
C ILE A 237 5.27 -1.55 -2.03
N SER A 238 4.46 -2.04 -2.94
CA SER A 238 3.99 -1.27 -4.10
C SER A 238 2.49 -1.41 -4.29
N LEU A 239 1.88 -0.38 -4.87
CA LEU A 239 0.51 -0.47 -5.35
C LEU A 239 0.51 -1.18 -6.71
N VAL A 240 -0.20 -2.28 -6.80
CA VAL A 240 -0.56 -2.85 -8.09
C VAL A 240 -1.79 -2.10 -8.57
N PRO A 241 -1.71 -1.37 -9.68
CA PRO A 241 -2.88 -0.69 -10.22
C PRO A 241 -3.98 -1.73 -10.41
N ALA A 242 -5.15 -1.47 -9.81
CA ALA A 242 -6.33 -2.29 -10.04
C ALA A 242 -6.51 -2.44 -11.55
N GLU A 243 -6.75 -3.66 -12.00
CA GLU A 243 -6.92 -3.96 -13.44
C GLU A 243 -7.78 -2.86 -14.05
N GLN A 244 -7.35 -2.34 -15.18
CA GLN A 244 -7.79 -1.13 -15.91
C GLN A 244 -9.32 -0.85 -15.96
N ALA A 245 -10.15 -1.71 -15.37
CA ALA A 245 -11.60 -1.60 -15.39
C ALA A 245 -12.15 -0.38 -14.64
N GLU A 246 -11.60 -0.03 -13.48
CA GLU A 246 -12.11 1.10 -12.68
C GLU A 246 -11.59 2.45 -13.16
N TYR A 247 -10.34 2.51 -13.64
CA TYR A 247 -9.83 3.69 -14.34
C TYR A 247 -10.54 3.93 -15.67
N SER A 248 -11.16 2.89 -16.27
CA SER A 248 -11.88 3.02 -17.51
C SER A 248 -13.09 3.95 -17.39
N ASP A 249 -13.79 3.96 -16.27
CA ASP A 249 -14.98 4.79 -16.07
C ASP A 249 -14.63 6.25 -15.83
N VAL A 250 -13.56 6.54 -15.09
CA VAL A 250 -13.04 7.91 -14.94
C VAL A 250 -12.48 8.42 -16.27
N LEU A 251 -11.76 7.58 -17.01
CA LEU A 251 -11.27 7.93 -18.35
C LEU A 251 -12.41 8.12 -19.34
N ARG A 252 -13.44 7.26 -19.33
CA ARG A 252 -14.65 7.41 -20.16
C ARG A 252 -15.41 8.67 -19.80
N PHE A 253 -15.59 8.95 -18.51
CA PHE A 253 -16.23 10.18 -18.07
C PHE A 253 -15.46 11.44 -18.51
N ARG A 254 -14.13 11.43 -18.36
CA ARG A 254 -13.26 12.50 -18.85
C ARG A 254 -13.36 12.68 -20.36
N GLN A 255 -13.35 11.56 -21.10
CA GLN A 255 -13.45 11.57 -22.56
C GLN A 255 -14.82 12.06 -23.01
N MET A 256 -15.90 11.68 -22.32
CA MET A 256 -17.26 12.17 -22.59
C MET A 256 -17.39 13.68 -22.35
N CYS A 257 -16.79 14.21 -21.27
CA CYS A 257 -16.77 15.65 -21.01
C CYS A 257 -15.99 16.44 -22.05
N VAL A 258 -14.87 15.90 -22.54
CA VAL A 258 -14.09 16.53 -23.63
C VAL A 258 -14.90 16.55 -24.92
N TRP A 259 -15.53 15.43 -25.31
CA TRP A 259 -16.37 15.36 -26.50
C TRP A 259 -17.60 16.29 -26.41
N LEU A 260 -18.21 16.37 -25.23
CA LEU A 260 -19.34 17.29 -25.00
C LEU A 260 -18.92 18.76 -25.13
N SER A 261 -17.74 19.11 -24.61
CA SER A 261 -17.18 20.47 -24.73
C SER A 261 -16.85 20.83 -26.18
N VAL A 262 -16.25 19.89 -26.93
CA VAL A 262 -15.98 20.06 -28.37
C VAL A 262 -17.30 20.19 -29.16
N GLY A 263 -18.31 19.36 -28.85
CA GLY A 263 -19.62 19.43 -29.47
C GLY A 263 -20.31 20.77 -29.26
N ILE A 264 -20.28 21.30 -28.05
CA ILE A 264 -20.82 22.63 -27.72
C ILE A 264 -20.07 23.72 -28.49
N ALA A 265 -18.74 23.67 -28.54
CA ALA A 265 -17.94 24.64 -29.31
C ALA A 265 -18.26 24.63 -30.80
N VAL A 266 -18.38 23.47 -31.41
CA VAL A 266 -18.76 23.31 -32.81
C VAL A 266 -20.16 23.85 -33.08
N LEU A 267 -21.12 23.57 -32.19
CA LEU A 267 -22.48 24.03 -32.30
C LEU A 267 -22.57 25.57 -32.18
N LEU A 268 -21.81 26.19 -31.29
CA LEU A 268 -21.71 27.64 -31.14
C LEU A 268 -21.10 28.29 -32.41
N VAL A 269 -20.08 27.70 -32.97
CA VAL A 269 -19.48 28.20 -34.21
C VAL A 269 -20.48 28.08 -35.36
N ALA A 270 -21.19 26.97 -35.51
CA ALA A 270 -22.21 26.78 -36.54
C ALA A 270 -23.36 27.79 -36.43
N VAL A 271 -23.87 28.01 -35.18
CA VAL A 271 -24.90 29.04 -34.93
C VAL A 271 -24.39 30.44 -35.24
N SER A 272 -23.15 30.77 -34.87
CA SER A 272 -22.53 32.05 -35.15
C SER A 272 -22.41 32.30 -36.67
N LEU A 273 -21.96 31.27 -37.41
CA LEU A 273 -21.86 31.35 -38.88
C LEU A 273 -23.23 31.49 -39.57
N THR A 274 -24.25 30.75 -39.14
CA THR A 274 -25.61 30.84 -39.70
C THR A 274 -26.22 32.20 -39.46
N LEU A 275 -26.01 32.76 -38.25
CA LEU A 275 -26.46 34.12 -37.90
C LEU A 275 -25.73 35.20 -38.70
N ALA A 276 -24.41 35.06 -38.88
CA ALA A 276 -23.64 35.98 -39.69
C ALA A 276 -24.15 35.94 -41.16
N TYR A 277 -24.36 34.74 -41.71
CA TYR A 277 -24.89 34.57 -43.07
C TYR A 277 -26.29 35.15 -43.23
N ALA A 278 -27.19 34.88 -42.31
CA ALA A 278 -28.55 35.45 -42.31
C ALA A 278 -28.57 37.00 -42.19
N SER A 279 -27.53 37.54 -41.50
CA SER A 279 -27.38 38.99 -41.34
C SER A 279 -26.86 39.71 -42.57
N TYR A 280 -26.04 39.04 -43.39
CA TYR A 280 -25.47 39.61 -44.63
C TYR A 280 -26.38 39.46 -45.83
N ARG A 281 -27.35 38.56 -45.86
CA ARG A 281 -28.26 38.30 -46.99
C ARG A 281 -29.14 39.49 -47.42
N PRO A 282 -29.68 40.34 -46.50
CA PRO A 282 -30.50 41.49 -46.90
C PRO A 282 -29.71 42.68 -47.43
N ILE A 283 -28.38 42.74 -47.30
CA ILE A 283 -27.56 43.86 -47.77
C ILE A 283 -27.22 43.74 -49.26
N ARG A 284 -27.45 42.56 -49.85
CA ARG A 284 -27.16 42.25 -51.25
C ARG A 284 -28.38 42.37 -52.20
N ARG A 285 -29.50 42.87 -51.72
CA ARG A 285 -30.68 43.32 -52.48
C ARG A 285 -30.93 44.79 -52.16
#